data_3d0d5e92c833e36d611af89319451ae1
#
_entry.id   3d0d5e92c833e36d611af89319451ae1
#
_cell.length_a   1.000
_cell.length_b   1.000
_cell.length_c   1.000
_cell.angle_alpha   90.00
_cell.angle_beta   90.00
_cell.angle_gamma   90.00
#
_symmetry.space_group_name_H-M   'P 1'
#
loop_
_entity.id
_entity.type
_entity.pdbx_description
1 polymer ?
#
loop_
_entity_poly.entity_id
_entity_poly.type
_entity_poly.pdbx_seq_one_letter_code
_entity_poly.pdbx_strand_id
1 'polypeptide(L)'
;MPRPQRCRRICVLPQVECFSPEGKRGDAPIQMTLDEYEVIRLLDLEACTQEACARQMDISRSTVQEVYESARRKIAACLVYGRSLRIAGGNYRVCGGVEKPFCGQCEPYETDKNQNENKGVWSMKVAVT
;
A
#
# COMPACT_ATOMS: atom_id res chain seq x y z
N MET A 1 10.99 22.25 -17.84
CA MET A 1 11.52 21.59 -16.62
C MET A 1 10.49 20.71 -15.99
N PRO A 2 10.82 19.44 -15.76
CA PRO A 2 9.89 18.59 -15.06
C PRO A 2 9.74 19.08 -13.62
N ARG A 3 8.53 19.05 -13.13
CA ARG A 3 8.28 19.36 -11.74
C ARG A 3 8.96 18.33 -10.86
N PRO A 4 9.60 18.74 -9.75
CA PRO A 4 10.05 17.76 -8.80
C PRO A 4 8.85 16.97 -8.29
N GLN A 5 9.04 15.69 -8.18
CA GLN A 5 7.99 14.81 -7.70
C GLN A 5 7.68 15.15 -6.25
N ARG A 6 6.41 15.34 -5.95
CA ARG A 6 5.99 15.58 -4.57
C ARG A 6 6.22 14.34 -3.72
N CYS A 7 6.68 14.55 -2.50
CA CYS A 7 6.73 13.48 -1.54
C CYS A 7 5.32 13.00 -1.24
N ARG A 8 5.08 11.73 -1.45
CA ARG A 8 3.78 11.13 -1.20
C ARG A 8 3.66 10.80 0.28
N ARG A 9 2.52 11.14 0.85
CA ARG A 9 2.30 10.98 2.28
C ARG A 9 1.84 9.56 2.58
N ILE A 10 2.49 8.91 3.51
CA ILE A 10 2.06 7.62 4.03
C ILE A 10 1.82 7.73 5.53
N CYS A 11 0.91 6.92 6.06
CA CYS A 11 0.55 7.01 7.47
C CYS A 11 1.63 6.42 8.36
N VAL A 12 2.02 5.18 8.12
CA VAL A 12 3.04 4.49 8.91
C VAL A 12 3.84 3.60 7.98
N LEU A 13 5.07 3.33 8.38
CA LEU A 13 5.92 2.40 7.66
C LEU A 13 5.43 0.96 7.86
N PRO A 14 5.65 0.08 6.88
CA PRO A 14 5.27 -1.32 7.04
C PRO A 14 6.07 -1.99 8.14
N GLN A 15 5.43 -2.89 8.87
CA GLN A 15 6.09 -3.67 9.91
C GLN A 15 6.98 -4.76 9.31
N VAL A 16 6.59 -5.28 8.15
CA VAL A 16 7.34 -6.31 7.44
C VAL A 16 7.76 -5.75 6.09
N GLU A 17 9.04 -5.80 5.82
CA GLU A 17 9.60 -5.20 4.61
C GLU A 17 9.92 -6.23 3.53
N CYS A 18 9.88 -7.51 3.86
CA CYS A 18 10.24 -8.55 2.90
C CYS A 18 9.33 -9.77 3.06
N PHE A 19 8.82 -10.24 1.94
CA PHE A 19 8.04 -11.46 1.87
C PHE A 19 8.73 -12.39 0.89
N SER A 20 8.98 -13.62 1.31
CA SER A 20 9.70 -14.59 0.50
C SER A 20 8.91 -15.89 0.39
N PRO A 21 8.93 -16.52 -0.79
CA PRO A 21 8.32 -17.82 -0.93
C PRO A 21 9.12 -18.86 -0.16
N GLU A 22 8.42 -19.75 0.49
CA GLU A 22 9.05 -20.83 1.24
C GLU A 22 9.68 -21.82 0.27
N GLY A 23 10.91 -22.19 0.53
CA GLY A 23 11.60 -23.21 -0.24
C GLY A 23 12.17 -22.80 -1.59
N LYS A 24 11.90 -21.60 -2.05
CA LYS A 24 12.44 -21.11 -3.31
C LYS A 24 13.42 -19.98 -3.07
N ARG A 25 14.59 -20.08 -3.66
CA ARG A 25 15.65 -19.07 -3.52
C ARG A 25 16.32 -18.82 -4.85
N GLY A 26 17.00 -17.68 -4.94
CA GLY A 26 17.91 -17.38 -6.04
C GLY A 26 17.48 -16.26 -6.95
N ASP A 27 16.22 -15.95 -7.05
CA ASP A 27 15.76 -14.84 -7.87
C ASP A 27 15.86 -13.54 -7.10
N ALA A 28 16.20 -12.47 -7.79
CA ALA A 28 16.20 -11.14 -7.18
C ALA A 28 14.79 -10.77 -6.74
N PRO A 29 14.63 -10.13 -5.58
CA PRO A 29 13.32 -9.74 -5.13
C PRO A 29 12.73 -8.65 -6.04
N ILE A 30 11.41 -8.66 -6.14
CA ILE A 30 10.70 -7.55 -6.79
C ILE A 30 10.58 -6.45 -5.76
N GLN A 31 10.98 -5.25 -6.13
CA GLN A 31 10.94 -4.12 -5.22
C GLN A 31 9.63 -3.37 -5.38
N MET A 32 8.91 -3.20 -4.27
CA MET A 32 7.73 -2.36 -4.17
C MET A 32 8.11 -1.11 -3.39
N THR A 33 7.76 0.05 -3.91
CA THR A 33 8.04 1.30 -3.19
C THR A 33 7.03 1.49 -2.06
N LEU A 34 7.37 2.36 -1.12
CA LEU A 34 6.51 2.60 0.04
C LEU A 34 5.20 3.28 -0.34
N ASP A 35 5.22 4.12 -1.37
CA ASP A 35 3.99 4.70 -1.88
C ASP A 35 3.10 3.65 -2.56
N GLU A 36 3.69 2.69 -3.26
CA GLU A 36 2.94 1.56 -3.81
C GLU A 36 2.30 0.72 -2.69
N TYR A 37 3.05 0.47 -1.64
CA TYR A 37 2.53 -0.21 -0.46
C TYR A 37 1.32 0.52 0.13
N GLU A 38 1.44 1.84 0.28
CA GLU A 38 0.37 2.63 0.88
C GLU A 38 -0.89 2.63 0.02
N VAL A 39 -0.75 2.69 -1.30
CA VAL A 39 -1.91 2.62 -2.20
C VAL A 39 -2.62 1.27 -2.04
N ILE A 40 -1.87 0.19 -1.97
CA ILE A 40 -2.45 -1.14 -1.77
C ILE A 40 -3.16 -1.20 -0.42
N ARG A 41 -2.55 -0.66 0.62
CA ARG A 41 -3.15 -0.65 1.94
C ARG A 41 -4.48 0.11 1.93
N LEU A 42 -4.48 1.29 1.34
CA LEU A 42 -5.68 2.14 1.35
C LEU A 42 -6.79 1.60 0.43
N LEU A 43 -6.45 1.19 -0.77
CA LEU A 43 -7.47 0.78 -1.74
C LEU A 43 -7.94 -0.65 -1.52
N ASP A 44 -7.02 -1.57 -1.31
CA ASP A 44 -7.35 -3.00 -1.30
C ASP A 44 -7.63 -3.53 0.10
N LEU A 45 -6.98 -3.00 1.13
CA LEU A 45 -7.22 -3.44 2.50
C LEU A 45 -8.28 -2.58 3.18
N GLU A 46 -8.14 -1.27 3.11
CA GLU A 46 -9.04 -0.34 3.79
C GLU A 46 -10.28 0.00 2.97
N ALA A 47 -10.31 -0.41 1.72
CA ALA A 47 -11.43 -0.17 0.80
C ALA A 47 -11.75 1.31 0.60
N CYS A 48 -10.75 2.15 0.64
CA CYS A 48 -10.92 3.57 0.35
C CYS A 48 -11.20 3.79 -1.13
N THR A 49 -11.90 4.88 -1.43
CA THR A 49 -12.02 5.30 -2.82
C THR A 49 -10.70 5.86 -3.32
N GLN A 50 -10.53 5.92 -4.64
CA GLN A 50 -9.32 6.52 -5.21
C GLN A 50 -9.20 7.98 -4.82
N GLU A 51 -10.32 8.68 -4.70
CA GLU A 51 -10.33 10.08 -4.29
C GLU A 51 -9.86 10.24 -2.84
N ALA A 52 -10.35 9.40 -1.94
CA ALA A 52 -9.92 9.42 -0.56
C ALA A 52 -8.44 9.07 -0.42
N CYS A 53 -7.98 8.08 -1.19
CA CYS A 53 -6.58 7.70 -1.23
C CYS A 53 -5.71 8.87 -1.72
N ALA A 54 -6.14 9.56 -2.76
CA ALA A 54 -5.42 10.70 -3.31
C ALA A 54 -5.26 11.81 -2.27
N ARG A 55 -6.33 12.13 -1.56
CA ARG A 55 -6.28 13.14 -0.49
C ARG A 55 -5.36 12.71 0.63
N GLN A 56 -5.48 11.46 1.04
CA GLN A 56 -4.67 10.91 2.13
C GLN A 56 -3.18 10.98 1.82
N MET A 57 -2.81 10.68 0.60
CA MET A 57 -1.41 10.64 0.18
C MET A 57 -0.90 11.97 -0.41
N ASP A 58 -1.77 12.94 -0.54
CA ASP A 58 -1.45 14.26 -1.11
C ASP A 58 -0.93 14.14 -2.54
N ILE A 59 -1.65 13.38 -3.35
CA ILE A 59 -1.35 13.19 -4.78
C ILE A 59 -2.65 13.26 -5.59
N SER A 60 -2.52 13.33 -6.90
CA SER A 60 -3.68 13.35 -7.77
C SER A 60 -4.28 11.96 -7.91
N ARG A 61 -5.55 11.93 -8.28
CA ARG A 61 -6.24 10.67 -8.54
C ARG A 61 -5.60 9.87 -9.66
N SER A 62 -5.14 10.54 -10.71
CA SER A 62 -4.45 9.85 -11.80
C SER A 62 -3.15 9.23 -11.34
N THR A 63 -2.43 9.88 -10.43
CA THR A 63 -1.23 9.31 -9.82
C THR A 63 -1.57 8.09 -9.00
N VAL A 64 -2.66 8.12 -8.24
CA VAL A 64 -3.12 6.95 -7.50
C VAL A 64 -3.33 5.78 -8.46
N GLN A 65 -3.98 6.03 -9.58
CA GLN A 65 -4.26 4.98 -10.56
C GLN A 65 -2.97 4.37 -11.11
N GLU A 66 -2.01 5.20 -11.47
CA GLU A 66 -0.72 4.72 -11.98
C GLU A 66 0.03 3.88 -10.94
N VAL A 67 0.10 4.38 -9.71
CA VAL A 67 0.78 3.70 -8.62
C VAL A 67 0.09 2.37 -8.31
N TYR A 68 -1.22 2.39 -8.32
CA TYR A 68 -2.02 1.20 -8.04
C TYR A 68 -1.80 0.10 -9.08
N GLU A 69 -1.82 0.46 -10.35
CA GLU A 69 -1.56 -0.50 -11.42
C GLU A 69 -0.16 -1.11 -11.29
N SER A 70 0.83 -0.28 -11.03
CA SER A 70 2.21 -0.75 -10.82
C SER A 70 2.29 -1.70 -9.62
N ALA A 71 1.69 -1.32 -8.51
CA ALA A 71 1.72 -2.12 -7.29
C ALA A 71 1.06 -3.48 -7.50
N ARG A 72 -0.10 -3.50 -8.11
CA ARG A 72 -0.82 -4.75 -8.35
C ARG A 72 -0.07 -5.67 -9.29
N ARG A 73 0.54 -5.11 -10.32
CA ARG A 73 1.35 -5.91 -11.25
C ARG A 73 2.53 -6.56 -10.55
N LYS A 74 3.17 -5.83 -9.64
CA LYS A 74 4.29 -6.38 -8.86
C LYS A 74 3.84 -7.52 -7.96
N ILE A 75 2.71 -7.35 -7.29
CA ILE A 75 2.15 -8.40 -6.45
C ILE A 75 1.82 -9.63 -7.28
N ALA A 76 1.18 -9.42 -8.43
CA ALA A 76 0.85 -10.52 -9.33
C ALA A 76 2.10 -11.27 -9.80
N ALA A 77 3.16 -10.54 -10.13
CA ALA A 77 4.41 -11.14 -10.55
C ALA A 77 5.03 -11.98 -9.42
N CYS A 78 4.96 -11.49 -8.18
CA CYS A 78 5.45 -12.27 -7.04
C CYS A 78 4.68 -13.57 -6.89
N LEU A 79 3.37 -13.52 -7.02
CA LEU A 79 2.53 -14.70 -6.88
C LEU A 79 2.73 -15.69 -8.01
N VAL A 80 2.77 -15.20 -9.24
CA VAL A 80 2.84 -16.08 -10.42
C VAL A 80 4.23 -16.68 -10.57
N TYR A 81 5.28 -15.90 -10.38
CA TYR A 81 6.65 -16.36 -10.57
C TYR A 81 7.30 -16.87 -9.30
N GLY A 82 6.62 -16.77 -8.16
CA GLY A 82 7.18 -17.21 -6.89
C GLY A 82 8.40 -16.41 -6.47
N ARG A 83 8.38 -15.11 -6.68
CA ARG A 83 9.50 -14.25 -6.35
C ARG A 83 9.26 -13.55 -5.01
N SER A 84 10.35 -13.21 -4.34
CA SER A 84 10.29 -12.41 -3.11
C SER A 84 9.84 -11.00 -3.42
N LEU A 85 9.19 -10.37 -2.44
CA LEU A 85 8.76 -8.99 -2.51
C LEU A 85 9.49 -8.20 -1.43
N ARG A 86 10.14 -7.12 -1.83
CA ARG A 86 10.78 -6.21 -0.88
C ARG A 86 10.13 -4.85 -0.95
N ILE A 87 9.71 -4.33 0.20
CA ILE A 87 9.09 -3.02 0.29
C ILE A 87 10.13 -2.02 0.75
N ALA A 88 10.60 -1.16 -0.16
CA ALA A 88 11.64 -0.19 0.14
C ALA A 88 11.67 0.89 -0.93
N GLY A 89 12.10 2.06 -0.54
CA GLY A 89 12.35 3.16 -1.47
C GLY A 89 11.11 3.90 -1.88
N GLY A 90 11.25 4.72 -2.91
CA GLY A 90 10.19 5.58 -3.38
C GLY A 90 10.29 6.98 -2.80
N ASN A 91 9.43 7.86 -3.29
CA ASN A 91 9.41 9.26 -2.87
C ASN A 91 8.25 9.46 -1.90
N TYR A 92 8.53 9.40 -0.61
CA TYR A 92 7.49 9.42 0.41
C TYR A 92 7.92 10.22 1.64
N ARG A 93 6.93 10.59 2.44
CA ARG A 93 7.14 11.12 3.79
C ARG A 93 6.14 10.47 4.72
N VAL A 94 6.56 10.22 5.94
CA VAL A 94 5.69 9.63 6.96
C VAL A 94 4.97 10.75 7.68
N CYS A 95 3.68 10.58 7.92
CA CYS A 95 2.91 11.52 8.72
C CYS A 95 3.48 11.58 10.13
N GLY A 96 3.42 12.77 10.73
CA GLY A 96 3.97 12.96 12.08
C GLY A 96 3.30 12.16 13.17
N GLY A 97 2.12 11.63 12.92
CA GLY A 97 1.38 10.86 13.91
C GLY A 97 1.66 9.37 13.83
N VAL A 98 2.86 8.99 14.10
CA VAL A 98 3.39 7.64 13.84
C VAL A 98 2.65 6.52 14.56
N GLU A 99 2.03 6.81 15.67
CA GLU A 99 1.40 5.78 16.51
C GLU A 99 -0.06 5.49 16.16
N LYS A 100 -0.62 6.26 15.26
CA LYS A 100 -2.04 6.12 14.91
C LYS A 100 -2.18 5.53 13.52
N PRO A 101 -3.25 4.77 13.26
CA PRO A 101 -3.50 4.25 11.92
C PRO A 101 -3.58 5.35 10.87
N PHE A 102 -3.94 6.55 11.29
CA PHE A 102 -3.83 7.76 10.47
C PHE A 102 -3.49 8.92 11.41
N CYS A 103 -2.69 9.85 10.92
CA CYS A 103 -2.30 11.01 11.71
C CYS A 103 -3.39 12.09 11.64
N GLY A 104 -3.26 13.11 12.49
CA GLY A 104 -4.21 14.21 12.48
C GLY A 104 -4.18 15.05 11.20
N GLN A 105 -3.16 14.91 10.40
CA GLN A 105 -3.02 15.60 9.12
C GLN A 105 -3.60 14.84 7.96
N CYS A 106 -3.86 13.55 8.15
CA CYS A 106 -4.52 12.73 7.15
C CYS A 106 -6.01 12.82 7.39
N GLU A 107 -6.76 13.05 6.33
CA GLU A 107 -8.20 13.00 6.46
C GLU A 107 -8.59 11.56 6.80
N PRO A 108 -9.40 11.38 7.85
CA PRO A 108 -9.88 10.05 8.14
C PRO A 108 -10.74 9.60 6.96
N TYR A 109 -10.34 8.53 6.31
CA TYR A 109 -11.23 7.90 5.38
C TYR A 109 -12.35 7.28 6.23
N GLU A 110 -13.55 7.47 5.80
CA GLU A 110 -14.68 6.93 6.51
C GLU A 110 -14.64 5.41 6.41
N THR A 111 -14.05 4.79 7.42
CA THR A 111 -14.29 3.38 7.60
C THR A 111 -15.56 3.26 8.38
N ASP A 112 -16.57 2.90 7.68
CA ASP A 112 -17.82 2.51 8.27
C ASP A 112 -17.56 1.39 9.28
N LYS A 113 -18.32 1.37 10.37
CA LYS A 113 -18.23 0.27 11.32
C LYS A 113 -18.44 -1.08 10.64
N ASN A 114 -19.25 -1.08 9.60
CA ASN A 114 -19.47 -2.27 8.81
C ASN A 114 -18.25 -2.75 8.07
N GLN A 115 -17.35 -1.84 7.70
CA GLN A 115 -16.12 -2.22 7.02
C GLN A 115 -15.16 -2.95 7.96
N ASN A 116 -15.18 -2.62 9.24
CA ASN A 116 -14.34 -3.34 10.20
C ASN A 116 -14.79 -4.78 10.38
N GLU A 117 -16.08 -5.03 10.34
CA GLU A 117 -16.58 -6.39 10.36
C GLU A 117 -16.23 -7.14 9.07
N ASN A 118 -16.35 -6.44 7.95
CA ASN A 118 -15.99 -7.00 6.66
C ASN A 118 -14.50 -7.29 6.57
N LYS A 119 -13.66 -6.48 7.20
CA LYS A 119 -12.22 -6.76 7.24
C LYS A 119 -11.92 -8.08 7.92
N GLY A 120 -12.58 -8.36 9.03
CA GLY A 120 -12.40 -9.63 9.71
C GLY A 120 -12.77 -10.81 8.83
N VAL A 121 -13.91 -10.69 8.17
CA VAL A 121 -14.38 -11.71 7.24
C VAL A 121 -13.43 -11.84 6.05
N TRP A 122 -12.97 -10.73 5.53
CA TRP A 122 -12.05 -10.71 4.41
C TRP A 122 -10.74 -11.41 4.76
N SER A 123 -10.19 -11.08 5.92
CA SER A 123 -8.96 -11.72 6.40
C SER A 123 -9.12 -13.23 6.57
N MET A 124 -10.25 -13.66 7.07
CA MET A 124 -10.54 -15.08 7.21
C MET A 124 -10.62 -15.78 5.86
N LYS A 125 -11.26 -15.15 4.88
CA LYS A 125 -11.32 -15.72 3.54
C LYS A 125 -9.95 -15.85 2.91
N VAL A 126 -9.11 -14.85 3.08
CA VAL A 126 -7.74 -14.90 2.55
C VAL A 126 -6.95 -15.99 3.23
N ALA A 127 -7.12 -16.17 4.54
CA ALA A 127 -6.41 -17.20 5.29
C ALA A 127 -6.87 -18.60 4.90
N VAL A 128 -8.12 -18.77 4.50
CA VAL A 128 -8.67 -20.07 4.12
C VAL A 128 -8.29 -20.45 2.70
N THR A 129 -8.15 -19.47 1.83
CA THR A 129 -7.74 -19.74 0.46
C THR A 129 -6.24 -19.77 0.31
#